data_c55b56d9e094d75a94495d56cb6e5bab
#
_entry.id   c55b56d9e094d75a94495d56cb6e5bab
#
_cell.length_a   1.000
_cell.length_b   1.000
_cell.length_c   1.000
_cell.angle_alpha   90.00
_cell.angle_beta   90.00
_cell.angle_gamma   90.00
#
_symmetry.space_group_name_H-M   'P 1'
#
loop_
_entity.id
_entity.type
_entity.pdbx_description
1 polymer ?
#
loop_
_entity_poly.entity_id
_entity_poly.type
_entity_poly.pdbx_seq_one_letter_code
_entity_poly.pdbx_strand_id
1 'polypeptide(L)'
;MKNLFILLISTILFSSEYPSFTNIEISHIQKKSKIAKNRVIDYSKKIKLFTSYSKEKQLRAVNVYLNRLLPQYDDIITNKENNWATPKEFLTVGYGDCEDYVIIKYYTLIKLGFDDKKLFITVVKEKFKGGSHMVLSYFKTQCSSPLILDNLSFKILPLDKRHDLQAEYFINSTGVFKLSKNLNLLKVADRAKEFEELEEKVKNNL
;
A
#
# COMPACT_ATOMS: atom_id res chain seq x y z
N MET A 1 -34.33 13.94 -10.11
CA MET A 1 -32.86 13.97 -10.25
C MET A 1 -32.13 14.34 -8.95
N LYS A 2 -32.58 13.87 -7.77
CA LYS A 2 -31.95 14.18 -6.47
C LYS A 2 -31.25 12.99 -5.76
N ASN A 3 -31.34 11.76 -6.31
CA ASN A 3 -30.86 10.56 -5.59
C ASN A 3 -29.51 9.99 -6.08
N LEU A 4 -28.89 10.60 -7.11
CA LEU A 4 -27.62 10.07 -7.65
C LEU A 4 -26.38 10.60 -6.91
N PHE A 5 -26.51 11.73 -6.18
CA PHE A 5 -25.37 12.35 -5.50
C PHE A 5 -25.02 11.72 -4.14
N ILE A 6 -26.00 11.04 -3.50
CA ILE A 6 -25.82 10.43 -2.17
C ILE A 6 -25.03 9.12 -2.25
N LEU A 7 -25.12 8.37 -3.37
CA LEU A 7 -24.43 7.09 -3.52
C LEU A 7 -22.91 7.24 -3.74
N LEU A 8 -22.47 8.33 -4.39
CA LEU A 8 -21.05 8.58 -4.64
C LEU A 8 -20.27 8.99 -3.38
N ILE A 9 -20.95 9.70 -2.45
CA ILE A 9 -20.32 10.16 -1.20
C ILE A 9 -20.10 8.98 -0.23
N SER A 10 -21.00 7.99 -0.23
CA SER A 10 -20.87 6.82 0.65
C SER A 10 -19.70 5.91 0.27
N THR A 11 -19.40 5.75 -1.01
CA THR A 11 -18.29 4.89 -1.47
C THR A 11 -16.91 5.48 -1.15
N ILE A 12 -16.77 6.81 -1.19
CA ILE A 12 -15.52 7.50 -0.85
C ILE A 12 -15.23 7.42 0.65
N LEU A 13 -16.26 7.56 1.50
CA LEU A 13 -16.14 7.45 2.95
C LEU A 13 -15.76 6.03 3.40
N PHE A 14 -16.30 4.99 2.77
CA PHE A 14 -15.95 3.60 3.09
C PHE A 14 -14.50 3.25 2.74
N SER A 15 -13.97 3.77 1.64
CA SER A 15 -12.57 3.54 1.23
C SER A 15 -11.56 4.16 2.20
N SER A 16 -11.88 5.30 2.84
CA SER A 16 -10.96 5.99 3.75
C SER A 16 -10.82 5.31 5.11
N GLU A 17 -11.74 4.44 5.50
CA GLU A 17 -11.69 3.71 6.78
C GLU A 17 -10.98 2.35 6.68
N TYR A 18 -10.72 1.85 5.48
CA TYR A 18 -10.05 0.57 5.26
C TYR A 18 -8.51 0.68 5.42
N PRO A 19 -7.81 -0.31 6.00
CA PRO A 19 -8.38 -1.49 6.67
C PRO A 19 -8.86 -1.19 8.11
N SER A 20 -10.04 -1.72 8.44
CA SER A 20 -10.60 -1.70 9.78
C SER A 20 -11.13 -3.10 10.12
N PHE A 21 -11.22 -3.41 11.41
CA PHE A 21 -11.67 -4.70 11.90
C PHE A 21 -12.80 -4.54 12.89
N THR A 22 -13.90 -5.24 12.65
CA THR A 22 -15.02 -5.33 13.59
C THR A 22 -14.67 -6.24 14.77
N ASN A 23 -15.43 -6.13 15.86
CA ASN A 23 -15.26 -7.02 17.02
C ASN A 23 -15.51 -8.50 16.65
N ILE A 24 -16.40 -8.76 15.68
CA ILE A 24 -16.70 -10.12 15.19
C ILE A 24 -15.47 -10.69 14.48
N GLU A 25 -14.87 -9.92 13.55
CA GLU A 25 -13.65 -10.33 12.85
C GLU A 25 -12.49 -10.58 13.82
N ILE A 26 -12.27 -9.66 14.79
CA ILE A 26 -11.25 -9.82 15.82
C ILE A 26 -11.46 -11.11 16.61
N SER A 27 -12.72 -11.45 16.95
CA SER A 27 -13.06 -12.68 17.65
C SER A 27 -12.78 -13.92 16.81
N HIS A 28 -13.09 -13.90 15.50
CA HIS A 28 -12.76 -14.99 14.57
C HIS A 28 -11.24 -15.16 14.40
N ILE A 29 -10.50 -14.05 14.24
CA ILE A 29 -9.03 -14.06 14.16
C ILE A 29 -8.44 -14.65 15.46
N GLN A 30 -8.98 -14.29 16.63
CA GLN A 30 -8.53 -14.81 17.92
C GLN A 30 -8.66 -16.32 18.04
N LYS A 31 -9.76 -16.91 17.52
CA LYS A 31 -9.97 -18.37 17.53
C LYS A 31 -8.90 -19.12 16.73
N LYS A 32 -8.37 -18.49 15.67
CA LYS A 32 -7.33 -19.05 14.81
C LYS A 32 -5.92 -18.76 15.33
N SER A 33 -5.66 -17.52 15.76
CA SER A 33 -4.34 -17.08 16.22
C SER A 33 -4.43 -15.89 17.18
N LYS A 34 -3.95 -16.09 18.41
CA LYS A 34 -3.79 -15.00 19.38
C LYS A 34 -2.77 -13.94 18.92
N ILE A 35 -1.74 -14.38 18.19
CA ILE A 35 -0.70 -13.49 17.66
C ILE A 35 -1.31 -12.57 16.58
N ALA A 36 -2.09 -13.12 15.65
CA ALA A 36 -2.78 -12.34 14.62
C ALA A 36 -3.75 -11.31 15.25
N LYS A 37 -4.55 -11.71 16.24
CA LYS A 37 -5.41 -10.77 17.00
C LYS A 37 -4.60 -9.61 17.57
N ASN A 38 -3.51 -9.91 18.27
CA ASN A 38 -2.69 -8.87 18.90
C ASN A 38 -2.10 -7.91 17.86
N ARG A 39 -1.68 -8.41 16.69
CA ARG A 39 -1.19 -7.61 15.56
C ARG A 39 -2.24 -6.66 15.01
N VAL A 40 -3.46 -7.14 14.80
CA VAL A 40 -4.58 -6.34 14.30
C VAL A 40 -4.95 -5.24 15.29
N ILE A 41 -4.98 -5.55 16.60
CA ILE A 41 -5.23 -4.56 17.66
C ILE A 41 -4.10 -3.54 17.73
N ASP A 42 -2.83 -3.99 17.67
CA ASP A 42 -1.67 -3.08 17.66
C ASP A 42 -1.68 -2.16 16.45
N TYR A 43 -1.96 -2.69 15.24
CA TYR A 43 -2.14 -1.89 14.04
C TYR A 43 -3.17 -0.79 14.25
N SER A 44 -4.36 -1.12 14.73
CA SER A 44 -5.43 -0.14 14.97
C SER A 44 -5.00 0.96 15.95
N LYS A 45 -4.31 0.60 17.03
CA LYS A 45 -3.74 1.56 18.00
C LYS A 45 -2.68 2.45 17.39
N LYS A 46 -1.76 1.89 16.58
CA LYS A 46 -0.69 2.64 15.90
C LYS A 46 -1.25 3.63 14.91
N ILE A 47 -2.21 3.21 14.08
CA ILE A 47 -2.83 4.11 13.11
C ILE A 47 -3.54 5.26 13.80
N LYS A 48 -4.29 4.99 14.88
CA LYS A 48 -4.91 6.04 15.70
C LYS A 48 -3.88 7.02 16.27
N LEU A 49 -2.72 6.53 16.72
CA LEU A 49 -1.63 7.41 17.16
C LEU A 49 -1.07 8.24 16.00
N PHE A 50 -0.91 7.66 14.84
CA PHE A 50 -0.31 8.33 13.68
C PHE A 50 -1.19 9.45 13.12
N THR A 51 -2.51 9.46 13.37
CA THR A 51 -3.38 10.58 12.93
C THR A 51 -2.96 11.93 13.50
N SER A 52 -2.31 11.95 14.66
CA SER A 52 -1.81 13.19 15.30
C SER A 52 -0.45 13.67 14.73
N TYR A 53 0.18 12.92 13.83
CA TYR A 53 1.50 13.24 13.30
C TYR A 53 1.42 14.13 12.06
N SER A 54 2.48 14.91 11.79
CA SER A 54 2.64 15.59 10.50
C SER A 54 2.75 14.56 9.36
N LYS A 55 2.44 14.97 8.12
CA LYS A 55 2.50 14.07 6.95
C LYS A 55 3.87 13.39 6.78
N GLU A 56 4.97 14.12 6.98
CA GLU A 56 6.33 13.57 6.93
C GLU A 56 6.57 12.52 8.03
N LYS A 57 6.08 12.80 9.25
CA LYS A 57 6.19 11.86 10.36
C LYS A 57 5.30 10.63 10.14
N GLN A 58 4.11 10.80 9.54
CA GLN A 58 3.22 9.69 9.15
C GLN A 58 3.90 8.75 8.16
N LEU A 59 4.51 9.27 7.08
CA LEU A 59 5.24 8.46 6.10
C LEU A 59 6.32 7.60 6.77
N ARG A 60 7.16 8.22 7.63
CA ARG A 60 8.21 7.52 8.36
C ARG A 60 7.66 6.48 9.33
N ALA A 61 6.63 6.85 10.09
CA ALA A 61 6.01 5.96 11.08
C ALA A 61 5.40 4.72 10.42
N VAL A 62 4.67 4.90 9.30
CA VAL A 62 4.07 3.80 8.52
C VAL A 62 5.17 2.90 7.96
N ASN A 63 6.20 3.46 7.30
CA ASN A 63 7.27 2.66 6.73
C ASN A 63 8.00 1.85 7.80
N VAL A 64 8.42 2.50 8.91
CA VAL A 64 9.14 1.82 10.00
C VAL A 64 8.26 0.76 10.68
N TYR A 65 6.99 1.07 10.94
CA TYR A 65 6.09 0.16 11.64
C TYR A 65 5.83 -1.11 10.82
N LEU A 66 5.46 -0.96 9.56
CA LEU A 66 5.12 -2.10 8.71
C LEU A 66 6.35 -2.93 8.31
N ASN A 67 7.51 -2.31 8.09
CA ASN A 67 8.75 -3.03 7.80
C ASN A 67 9.28 -3.90 8.97
N ARG A 68 8.68 -3.82 10.15
CA ARG A 68 9.00 -4.72 11.26
C ARG A 68 8.31 -6.07 11.18
N LEU A 69 7.34 -6.22 10.30
CA LEU A 69 6.75 -7.53 9.99
C LEU A 69 7.75 -8.34 9.15
N LEU A 70 7.67 -9.67 9.25
CA LEU A 70 8.64 -10.54 8.58
C LEU A 70 8.34 -10.63 7.08
N PRO A 71 9.32 -10.34 6.19
CA PRO A 71 9.16 -10.59 4.77
C PRO A 71 9.17 -12.10 4.48
N GLN A 72 8.36 -12.54 3.52
CA GLN A 72 8.39 -13.89 2.96
C GLN A 72 8.13 -13.80 1.45
N TYR A 73 8.51 -14.84 0.72
CA TYR A 73 8.29 -14.95 -0.72
C TYR A 73 7.09 -15.87 -1.00
N ASP A 74 6.30 -15.55 -2.00
CA ASP A 74 5.06 -16.26 -2.36
C ASP A 74 5.25 -17.74 -2.68
N ASP A 75 6.34 -18.12 -3.32
CA ASP A 75 6.69 -19.49 -3.66
C ASP A 75 6.81 -20.44 -2.44
N ILE A 76 7.10 -19.87 -1.28
CA ILE A 76 7.20 -20.63 -0.02
C ILE A 76 5.81 -20.89 0.61
N ILE A 77 4.82 -20.02 0.33
CA ILE A 77 3.57 -19.98 1.10
C ILE A 77 2.36 -20.53 0.34
N THR A 78 2.24 -20.24 -0.95
CA THR A 78 0.95 -20.40 -1.64
C THR A 78 0.98 -21.22 -2.93
N ASN A 79 2.12 -21.58 -3.50
CA ASN A 79 2.24 -22.09 -4.88
C ASN A 79 1.49 -21.23 -5.92
N LYS A 80 1.20 -19.97 -5.62
CA LYS A 80 0.55 -19.01 -6.50
C LYS A 80 1.47 -17.83 -6.72
N GLU A 81 2.13 -17.80 -7.85
CA GLU A 81 2.84 -16.61 -8.32
C GLU A 81 1.86 -15.40 -8.39
N ASN A 82 2.29 -14.25 -7.89
CA ASN A 82 1.60 -12.94 -7.98
C ASN A 82 0.18 -12.87 -7.35
N ASN A 83 -0.01 -13.39 -6.15
CA ASN A 83 -1.26 -13.23 -5.43
C ASN A 83 -1.22 -12.05 -4.45
N TRP A 84 -1.54 -10.85 -4.89
CA TRP A 84 -1.61 -9.66 -4.05
C TRP A 84 -2.58 -9.82 -2.88
N ALA A 85 -2.05 -9.81 -1.66
CA ALA A 85 -2.86 -9.90 -0.45
C ALA A 85 -3.54 -8.56 -0.14
N THR A 86 -4.78 -8.64 0.33
CA THR A 86 -5.42 -7.45 0.89
C THR A 86 -4.76 -7.04 2.20
N PRO A 87 -4.86 -5.75 2.61
CA PRO A 87 -4.40 -5.29 3.92
C PRO A 87 -4.90 -6.11 5.11
N LYS A 88 -6.14 -6.62 5.07
CA LYS A 88 -6.69 -7.47 6.14
C LYS A 88 -6.03 -8.85 6.16
N GLU A 89 -5.81 -9.45 4.99
CA GLU A 89 -5.09 -10.72 4.85
C GLU A 89 -3.66 -10.58 5.36
N PHE A 90 -2.90 -9.58 4.87
CA PHE A 90 -1.54 -9.31 5.31
C PHE A 90 -1.44 -9.12 6.84
N LEU A 91 -2.32 -8.32 7.44
CA LEU A 91 -2.32 -8.11 8.90
C LEU A 91 -2.70 -9.37 9.67
N THR A 92 -3.54 -10.24 9.11
CA THR A 92 -3.95 -11.48 9.75
C THR A 92 -2.84 -12.53 9.68
N VAL A 93 -2.20 -12.67 8.52
CA VAL A 93 -1.06 -13.57 8.30
C VAL A 93 0.20 -13.05 9.03
N GLY A 94 0.56 -11.79 8.80
CA GLY A 94 1.65 -11.08 9.48
C GLY A 94 2.99 -11.13 8.80
N TYR A 95 3.01 -11.57 7.56
CA TYR A 95 4.15 -11.57 6.65
C TYR A 95 3.65 -11.53 5.21
N GLY A 96 4.53 -11.24 4.27
CA GLY A 96 4.26 -11.16 2.84
C GLY A 96 5.51 -10.82 2.07
N ASP A 97 5.40 -10.69 0.77
CA ASP A 97 6.49 -10.25 -0.11
C ASP A 97 6.44 -8.73 -0.39
N CYS A 98 7.17 -8.26 -1.40
CA CYS A 98 7.33 -6.81 -1.62
C CYS A 98 6.02 -6.12 -1.97
N GLU A 99 5.15 -6.73 -2.78
CA GLU A 99 3.86 -6.17 -3.16
C GLU A 99 2.91 -6.03 -1.97
N ASP A 100 2.87 -7.01 -1.09
CA ASP A 100 2.00 -6.98 0.11
C ASP A 100 2.37 -5.82 1.03
N TYR A 101 3.68 -5.56 1.21
CA TYR A 101 4.15 -4.39 1.96
C TYR A 101 3.77 -3.07 1.31
N VAL A 102 3.82 -3.00 -0.01
CA VAL A 102 3.42 -1.82 -0.77
C VAL A 102 1.92 -1.58 -0.61
N ILE A 103 1.12 -2.62 -0.77
CA ILE A 103 -0.34 -2.57 -0.67
C ILE A 103 -0.79 -2.13 0.73
N ILE A 104 -0.28 -2.75 1.79
CA ILE A 104 -0.65 -2.33 3.16
C ILE A 104 -0.22 -0.90 3.45
N LYS A 105 0.94 -0.44 2.98
CA LYS A 105 1.37 0.96 3.13
C LYS A 105 0.46 1.92 2.36
N TYR A 106 0.09 1.58 1.12
CA TYR A 106 -0.81 2.35 0.27
C TYR A 106 -2.14 2.62 0.99
N TYR A 107 -2.85 1.57 1.39
CA TYR A 107 -4.14 1.71 2.09
C TYR A 107 -4.00 2.36 3.47
N THR A 108 -2.93 2.10 4.20
CA THR A 108 -2.66 2.75 5.49
C THR A 108 -2.48 4.26 5.33
N LEU A 109 -1.78 4.72 4.30
CA LEU A 109 -1.60 6.15 4.04
C LEU A 109 -2.90 6.81 3.58
N ILE A 110 -3.72 6.14 2.75
CA ILE A 110 -5.06 6.63 2.40
C ILE A 110 -5.91 6.80 3.67
N LYS A 111 -5.92 5.81 4.56
CA LYS A 111 -6.61 5.89 5.86
C LYS A 111 -6.11 7.06 6.73
N LEU A 112 -4.85 7.45 6.61
CA LEU A 112 -4.26 8.63 7.27
C LEU A 112 -4.52 9.95 6.50
N GLY A 113 -5.36 9.92 5.46
CA GLY A 113 -5.78 11.09 4.69
C GLY A 113 -4.73 11.57 3.69
N PHE A 114 -3.92 10.67 3.13
CA PHE A 114 -3.14 10.95 1.92
C PHE A 114 -4.02 10.83 0.69
N ASP A 115 -3.77 11.69 -0.29
CA ASP A 115 -4.42 11.65 -1.59
C ASP A 115 -3.94 10.42 -2.38
N ASP A 116 -4.86 9.52 -2.76
CA ASP A 116 -4.58 8.30 -3.51
C ASP A 116 -3.94 8.60 -4.87
N LYS A 117 -4.26 9.75 -5.49
CA LYS A 117 -3.67 10.22 -6.75
C LYS A 117 -2.18 10.56 -6.64
N LYS A 118 -1.65 10.68 -5.43
CA LYS A 118 -0.23 10.96 -5.15
C LYS A 118 0.53 9.72 -4.68
N LEU A 119 -0.16 8.60 -4.47
CA LEU A 119 0.41 7.33 -4.06
C LEU A 119 0.40 6.35 -5.23
N PHE A 120 1.52 5.67 -5.46
CA PHE A 120 1.65 4.71 -6.56
C PHE A 120 2.35 3.44 -6.09
N ILE A 121 1.74 2.28 -6.36
CA ILE A 121 2.44 1.01 -6.39
C ILE A 121 3.42 1.08 -7.56
N THR A 122 4.71 0.96 -7.28
CA THR A 122 5.74 1.21 -8.28
C THR A 122 6.57 -0.03 -8.52
N VAL A 123 6.51 -0.54 -9.75
CA VAL A 123 7.38 -1.61 -10.22
C VAL A 123 8.75 -1.02 -10.51
N VAL A 124 9.78 -1.59 -9.91
CA VAL A 124 11.17 -1.18 -10.09
C VAL A 124 12.04 -2.37 -10.43
N LYS A 125 13.13 -2.12 -11.15
CA LYS A 125 14.21 -3.07 -11.36
C LYS A 125 15.35 -2.78 -10.39
N GLU A 126 15.81 -3.79 -9.67
CA GLU A 126 17.02 -3.69 -8.84
C GLU A 126 18.27 -3.76 -9.71
N LYS A 127 19.08 -2.68 -9.70
CA LYS A 127 20.25 -2.56 -10.60
C LYS A 127 21.44 -3.42 -10.20
N PHE A 128 21.59 -3.72 -8.90
CA PHE A 128 22.78 -4.42 -8.40
C PHE A 128 22.57 -5.91 -8.25
N LYS A 129 21.39 -6.34 -7.79
CA LYS A 129 21.05 -7.77 -7.63
C LYS A 129 20.39 -8.36 -8.86
N GLY A 130 19.78 -7.50 -9.68
CA GLY A 130 18.86 -7.90 -10.73
C GLY A 130 17.52 -8.38 -10.16
N GLY A 131 16.49 -8.40 -11.03
CA GLY A 131 15.16 -8.81 -10.62
C GLY A 131 14.18 -7.66 -10.53
N SER A 132 12.90 -8.02 -10.44
CA SER A 132 11.79 -7.09 -10.23
C SER A 132 11.56 -6.93 -8.73
N HIS A 133 11.20 -5.72 -8.33
CA HIS A 133 10.84 -5.39 -6.95
C HIS A 133 9.69 -4.37 -6.97
N MET A 134 8.94 -4.30 -5.87
CA MET A 134 7.87 -3.31 -5.72
C MET A 134 8.12 -2.40 -4.53
N VAL A 135 7.86 -1.11 -4.73
CA VAL A 135 7.97 -0.06 -3.70
C VAL A 135 6.77 0.87 -3.78
N LEU A 136 6.45 1.55 -2.68
CA LEU A 136 5.45 2.60 -2.70
C LEU A 136 6.11 3.95 -2.99
N SER A 137 5.62 4.64 -4.02
CA SER A 137 6.03 6.00 -4.37
C SER A 137 5.00 7.01 -3.90
N TYR A 138 5.47 8.11 -3.29
CA TYR A 138 4.64 9.23 -2.92
C TYR A 138 5.14 10.52 -3.58
N PHE A 139 4.30 11.12 -4.43
CA PHE A 139 4.55 12.41 -5.08
C PHE A 139 4.01 13.55 -4.22
N LYS A 140 4.89 14.27 -3.54
CA LYS A 140 4.48 15.44 -2.73
C LYS A 140 3.89 16.54 -3.62
N THR A 141 4.54 16.80 -4.74
CA THR A 141 4.12 17.75 -5.78
C THR A 141 4.32 17.14 -7.16
N GLN A 142 3.63 17.66 -8.17
CA GLN A 142 3.89 17.30 -9.57
C GLN A 142 5.32 17.70 -9.95
N CYS A 143 5.93 16.97 -10.88
CA CYS A 143 7.30 17.20 -11.37
C CYS A 143 8.40 17.15 -10.28
N SER A 144 8.14 16.49 -9.16
CA SER A 144 9.15 16.19 -8.14
C SER A 144 9.52 14.71 -8.14
N SER A 145 10.77 14.42 -7.76
CA SER A 145 11.19 13.04 -7.51
C SER A 145 10.35 12.45 -6.37
N PRO A 146 9.63 11.32 -6.57
CA PRO A 146 8.77 10.76 -5.54
C PRO A 146 9.59 10.20 -4.38
N LEU A 147 9.04 10.29 -3.18
CA LEU A 147 9.57 9.62 -2.00
C LEU A 147 9.28 8.11 -2.07
N ILE A 148 10.27 7.29 -1.81
CA ILE A 148 10.19 5.82 -1.88
C ILE A 148 10.09 5.23 -0.49
N LEU A 149 9.00 4.49 -0.26
CA LEU A 149 8.78 3.66 0.91
C LEU A 149 9.00 2.20 0.49
N ASP A 150 10.06 1.61 0.98
CA ASP A 150 10.54 0.28 0.61
C ASP A 150 10.53 -0.64 1.83
N ASN A 151 10.15 -1.92 1.67
CA ASN A 151 10.19 -2.90 2.76
C ASN A 151 11.64 -3.31 3.12
N LEU A 152 12.57 -3.15 2.19
CA LEU A 152 13.99 -3.43 2.40
C LEU A 152 14.75 -2.24 3.00
N SER A 153 14.08 -1.08 3.22
CA SER A 153 14.72 0.13 3.76
C SER A 153 13.83 0.86 4.76
N PHE A 154 14.37 1.15 5.95
CA PHE A 154 13.73 2.04 6.91
C PHE A 154 13.85 3.53 6.51
N LYS A 155 14.80 3.86 5.62
CA LYS A 155 14.98 5.24 5.12
C LYS A 155 14.02 5.50 3.98
N ILE A 156 13.39 6.66 4.01
CA ILE A 156 12.60 7.19 2.90
C ILE A 156 13.46 8.20 2.17
N LEU A 157 13.79 7.88 0.94
CA LEU A 157 14.60 8.74 0.07
C LEU A 157 13.81 9.05 -1.21
N PRO A 158 14.07 10.19 -1.86
CA PRO A 158 13.52 10.43 -3.19
C PRO A 158 14.15 9.48 -4.20
N LEU A 159 13.42 9.15 -5.27
CA LEU A 159 13.81 8.16 -6.28
C LEU A 159 15.16 8.49 -6.94
N ASP A 160 15.46 9.76 -7.17
CA ASP A 160 16.73 10.23 -7.73
C ASP A 160 17.94 9.97 -6.80
N LYS A 161 17.70 9.67 -5.53
CA LYS A 161 18.73 9.24 -4.54
C LYS A 161 18.77 7.72 -4.33
N ARG A 162 17.88 6.97 -4.97
CA ARG A 162 17.84 5.50 -4.98
C ARG A 162 18.53 4.99 -6.24
N HIS A 163 19.87 5.10 -6.26
CA HIS A 163 20.70 4.67 -7.40
C HIS A 163 20.66 3.15 -7.65
N ASP A 164 20.20 2.38 -6.67
CA ASP A 164 19.94 0.95 -6.69
C ASP A 164 18.66 0.57 -7.44
N LEU A 165 17.72 1.51 -7.64
CA LEU A 165 16.42 1.25 -8.27
C LEU A 165 16.31 1.96 -9.64
N GLN A 166 15.58 1.30 -10.53
CA GLN A 166 15.10 1.88 -11.79
C GLN A 166 13.59 1.69 -11.88
N ALA A 167 12.83 2.77 -11.77
CA ALA A 167 11.38 2.71 -11.89
C ALA A 167 10.95 2.38 -13.33
N GLU A 168 10.01 1.44 -13.45
CA GLU A 168 9.45 1.00 -14.73
C GLU A 168 8.00 1.48 -14.89
N TYR A 169 7.15 1.23 -13.88
CA TYR A 169 5.73 1.60 -13.90
C TYR A 169 5.28 2.13 -12.55
N PHE A 170 4.34 3.07 -12.60
CA PHE A 170 3.64 3.64 -11.45
C PHE A 170 2.15 3.34 -11.61
N ILE A 171 1.54 2.66 -10.65
CA ILE A 171 0.18 2.13 -10.72
C ILE A 171 -0.65 2.69 -9.56
N ASN A 172 -1.83 3.21 -9.85
CA ASN A 172 -2.85 3.56 -8.84
C ASN A 172 -4.26 3.50 -9.43
N SER A 173 -5.26 3.96 -8.68
CA SER A 173 -6.67 4.01 -9.08
C SER A 173 -6.94 4.81 -10.37
N THR A 174 -6.01 5.67 -10.81
CA THR A 174 -6.17 6.53 -11.99
C THR A 174 -5.52 5.98 -13.25
N GLY A 175 -4.70 4.92 -13.14
CA GLY A 175 -4.07 4.27 -14.27
C GLY A 175 -2.66 3.77 -14.03
N VAL A 176 -1.99 3.44 -15.13
CA VAL A 176 -0.59 3.03 -15.20
C VAL A 176 0.22 4.12 -15.88
N PHE A 177 1.36 4.48 -15.31
CA PHE A 177 2.17 5.59 -15.77
C PHE A 177 3.65 5.19 -15.88
N LYS A 178 4.37 5.91 -16.74
CA LYS A 178 5.84 5.94 -16.78
C LYS A 178 6.33 7.33 -16.42
N LEU A 179 7.49 7.39 -15.78
CA LEU A 179 8.13 8.66 -15.44
C LEU A 179 9.01 9.12 -16.61
N SER A 180 8.76 10.32 -17.12
CA SER A 180 9.61 10.95 -18.15
C SER A 180 10.90 11.49 -17.54
N LYS A 181 11.86 11.85 -18.38
CA LYS A 181 13.12 12.50 -17.96
C LYS A 181 12.88 13.82 -17.18
N ASN A 182 11.78 14.51 -17.47
CA ASN A 182 11.39 15.75 -16.82
C ASN A 182 10.49 15.52 -15.57
N LEU A 183 10.49 14.31 -15.02
CA LEU A 183 9.70 13.89 -13.86
C LEU A 183 8.17 14.02 -14.04
N ASN A 184 7.67 14.06 -15.27
CA ASN A 184 6.25 14.02 -15.55
C ASN A 184 5.77 12.57 -15.65
N LEU A 185 4.64 12.27 -15.02
CA LEU A 185 3.93 11.00 -15.17
C LEU A 185 3.19 10.98 -16.50
N LEU A 186 3.58 10.07 -17.38
CA LEU A 186 2.94 9.83 -18.68
C LEU A 186 2.07 8.59 -18.55
N LYS A 187 0.76 8.75 -18.75
CA LYS A 187 -0.20 7.64 -18.70
C LYS A 187 0.04 6.71 -19.89
N VAL A 188 0.18 5.41 -19.61
CA VAL A 188 0.44 4.37 -20.63
C VAL A 188 -0.70 3.34 -20.69
N ALA A 189 -1.53 3.22 -19.64
CA ALA A 189 -2.75 2.43 -19.63
C ALA A 189 -3.77 3.00 -18.66
N ASP A 190 -5.05 2.71 -18.88
CA ASP A 190 -6.13 3.19 -18.01
C ASP A 190 -6.19 2.40 -16.70
N ARG A 191 -5.82 1.13 -16.73
CA ARG A 191 -5.87 0.24 -15.56
C ARG A 191 -4.77 -0.81 -15.61
N ALA A 192 -4.43 -1.36 -14.45
CA ALA A 192 -3.64 -2.58 -14.29
C ALA A 192 -4.57 -3.67 -13.75
N LYS A 193 -4.54 -4.85 -14.36
CA LYS A 193 -5.42 -5.98 -14.01
C LYS A 193 -5.26 -6.40 -12.55
N GLU A 194 -4.04 -6.50 -12.08
CA GLU A 194 -3.71 -6.89 -10.70
C GLU A 194 -4.25 -5.87 -9.68
N PHE A 195 -4.23 -4.58 -10.03
CA PHE A 195 -4.79 -3.54 -9.18
C PHE A 195 -6.32 -3.57 -9.15
N GLU A 196 -7.00 -3.87 -10.27
CA GLU A 196 -8.45 -4.05 -10.31
C GLU A 196 -8.89 -5.25 -9.47
N GLU A 197 -8.21 -6.39 -9.60
CA GLU A 197 -8.46 -7.59 -8.80
C GLU A 197 -8.27 -7.32 -7.29
N LEU A 198 -7.25 -6.54 -6.93
CA LEU A 198 -7.03 -6.08 -5.56
C LEU A 198 -8.19 -5.20 -5.06
N GLU A 199 -8.62 -4.22 -5.86
CA GLU A 199 -9.76 -3.36 -5.49
C GLU A 199 -11.05 -4.15 -5.29
N GLU A 200 -11.30 -5.17 -6.11
CA GLU A 200 -12.45 -6.07 -5.94
C GLU A 200 -12.35 -6.89 -4.65
N LYS A 201 -11.18 -7.47 -4.35
CA LYS A 201 -10.95 -8.17 -3.09
C LYS A 201 -11.16 -7.24 -1.88
N VAL A 202 -10.65 -6.01 -1.95
CA VAL A 202 -10.82 -5.02 -0.88
C VAL A 202 -12.30 -4.67 -0.68
N LYS A 203 -13.08 -4.46 -1.74
CA LYS A 203 -14.53 -4.21 -1.66
C LYS A 203 -15.28 -5.36 -1.00
N ASN A 204 -14.89 -6.58 -1.29
CA ASN A 204 -15.52 -7.78 -0.70
C ASN A 204 -15.12 -8.00 0.77
N ASN A 205 -14.09 -7.29 1.27
CA ASN A 205 -13.58 -7.36 2.64
C ASN A 205 -13.96 -6.11 3.49
N LEU A 206 -14.78 -5.22 2.96
CA LEU A 206 -15.32 -4.06 3.70
C LEU A 206 -16.51 -4.49 4.57
#